data_3c55784458cdf64224cdeb9e3df4b0c4
#
_entry.id   3c55784458cdf64224cdeb9e3df4b0c4
#
_cell.length_a   1.000
_cell.length_b   1.000
_cell.length_c   1.000
_cell.angle_alpha   90.00
_cell.angle_beta   90.00
_cell.angle_gamma   90.00
#
_symmetry.space_group_name_H-M   'P 1'
#
loop_
_entity.id
_entity.type
_entity.pdbx_description
1 polymer ?
#
loop_
_entity_poly.entity_id
_entity_poly.type
_entity_poly.pdbx_seq_one_letter_code
_entity_poly.pdbx_strand_id
1 'polypeptide(L)' 'MALSEQVETSLREAQESLRNALSFSARSEKSYVSKHIADMLSNIDYLIDATELIEKIENRQDGDSGMFGTFFGDSKH' A
#
# COMPACT_ATOMS: atom_id res chain seq x y z
N MET A 1 -3.81 -1.80 -12.88
CA MET A 1 -3.93 -0.40 -12.93
C MET A 1 -3.64 0.29 -11.64
N ALA A 2 -2.94 1.38 -11.70
CA ALA A 2 -2.55 2.07 -10.49
C ALA A 2 -3.71 2.85 -9.90
N LEU A 3 -3.52 3.35 -8.72
CA LEU A 3 -4.48 4.25 -8.10
C LEU A 3 -4.59 5.51 -8.92
N SER A 4 -5.75 6.11 -8.90
CA SER A 4 -5.89 7.41 -9.55
C SER A 4 -5.05 8.42 -8.79
N GLU A 5 -4.72 9.51 -9.48
CA GLU A 5 -3.89 10.53 -8.87
C GLU A 5 -4.52 11.10 -7.62
N GLN A 6 -5.82 11.31 -7.65
CA GLN A 6 -6.52 11.85 -6.49
C GLN A 6 -6.46 10.90 -5.31
N VAL A 7 -6.66 9.61 -5.56
CA VAL A 7 -6.63 8.63 -4.49
C VAL A 7 -5.22 8.50 -3.94
N GLU A 8 -4.23 8.45 -4.81
CA GLU A 8 -2.85 8.33 -4.34
C GLU A 8 -2.44 9.54 -3.52
N THR A 9 -2.78 10.73 -3.97
CA THR A 9 -2.45 11.94 -3.22
C THR A 9 -3.11 11.93 -1.86
N SER A 10 -4.37 11.54 -1.80
CA SER A 10 -5.09 11.49 -0.53
C SER A 10 -4.47 10.46 0.41
N LEU A 11 -4.05 9.32 -0.12
CA LEU A 11 -3.42 8.31 0.71
C LEU A 11 -2.08 8.79 1.24
N ARG A 12 -1.32 9.51 0.44
CA ARG A 12 -0.04 10.03 0.92
C ARG A 12 -0.24 11.09 1.99
N GLU A 13 -1.28 11.90 1.85
CA GLU A 13 -1.63 12.84 2.91
C GLU A 13 -2.04 12.13 4.18
N ALA A 14 -2.76 11.03 4.03
CA ALA A 14 -3.16 10.22 5.19
C ALA A 14 -1.93 9.63 5.87
N GLN A 15 -0.94 9.18 5.09
CA GLN A 15 0.30 8.69 5.68
C GLN A 15 0.95 9.75 6.54
N GLU A 16 1.01 10.96 6.02
CA GLU A 16 1.62 12.05 6.77
C GLU A 16 0.88 12.33 8.06
N SER A 17 -0.45 12.39 7.96
CA SER A 17 -1.27 12.64 9.15
C SER A 17 -1.13 11.52 10.16
N LEU A 18 -1.06 10.28 9.71
CA LEU A 18 -0.91 9.16 10.63
C LEU A 18 0.47 9.14 11.28
N ARG A 19 1.51 9.54 10.55
CA ARG A 19 2.83 9.64 11.16
C ARG A 19 2.84 10.69 12.26
N ASN A 20 2.17 11.80 12.01
CA ASN A 20 2.06 12.83 13.04
C ASN A 20 1.28 12.33 14.24
N ALA A 21 0.17 11.65 13.99
CA ALA A 21 -0.65 11.11 15.07
C ALA A 21 0.15 10.08 15.87
N LEU A 22 0.94 9.28 15.18
CA LEU A 22 1.76 8.27 15.86
C LEU A 22 2.77 8.94 16.78
N SER A 23 3.42 9.99 16.31
CA SER A 23 4.37 10.74 17.12
C SER A 23 3.74 11.28 18.37
N PHE A 24 2.55 11.88 18.23
CA PHE A 24 1.88 12.46 19.38
C PHE A 24 1.39 11.38 20.34
N SER A 25 0.83 10.30 19.79
CA SER A 25 0.26 9.27 20.64
C SER A 25 1.33 8.53 21.43
N ALA A 26 2.52 8.44 20.88
CA ALA A 26 3.60 7.74 21.56
C ALA A 26 3.99 8.41 22.88
N ARG A 27 3.68 9.67 23.01
CA ARG A 27 4.05 10.40 24.22
C ARG A 27 2.95 10.45 25.26
N SER A 28 1.70 10.42 24.82
CA SER A 28 0.63 10.74 25.74
C SER A 28 -0.48 9.73 25.78
N GLU A 29 -0.48 8.77 24.88
CA GLU A 29 -1.57 7.81 24.83
C GLU A 29 -1.10 6.44 25.27
N LYS A 30 -2.07 5.56 25.51
CA LYS A 30 -1.74 4.19 25.82
C LYS A 30 -1.15 3.51 24.61
N SER A 31 -0.33 2.49 24.86
CA SER A 31 0.41 1.85 23.78
C SER A 31 -0.48 1.25 22.70
N TYR A 32 -1.70 0.82 23.05
CA TYR A 32 -2.54 0.24 22.03
C TYR A 32 -2.99 1.28 20.99
N VAL A 33 -3.05 2.56 21.39
CA VAL A 33 -3.40 3.61 20.43
C VAL A 33 -2.30 3.71 19.37
N SER A 34 -1.05 3.80 19.83
CA SER A 34 0.08 3.86 18.89
C SER A 34 0.13 2.63 18.01
N LYS A 35 -0.13 1.46 18.58
CA LYS A 35 -0.10 0.23 17.80
C LYS A 35 -1.15 0.24 16.70
N HIS A 36 -2.35 0.68 17.00
CA HIS A 36 -3.40 0.74 15.99
C HIS A 36 -3.07 1.76 14.90
N ILE A 37 -2.52 2.91 15.28
CA ILE A 37 -2.13 3.90 14.29
C ILE A 37 -1.03 3.35 13.39
N ALA A 38 -0.06 2.67 13.98
CA ALA A 38 1.02 2.08 13.20
C ALA A 38 0.49 1.03 12.24
N ASP A 39 -0.50 0.24 12.67
CA ASP A 39 -1.10 -0.76 11.79
C ASP A 39 -1.81 -0.10 10.63
N MET A 40 -2.54 0.98 10.86
CA MET A 40 -3.20 1.69 9.79
C MET A 40 -2.19 2.26 8.79
N LEU A 41 -1.12 2.83 9.31
CA LEU A 41 -0.08 3.38 8.45
C LEU A 41 0.56 2.28 7.61
N SER A 42 0.85 1.14 8.21
CA SER A 42 1.42 0.01 7.47
C SER A 42 0.48 -0.46 6.38
N ASN A 43 -0.82 -0.47 6.65
CA ASN A 43 -1.79 -0.90 5.66
C ASN A 43 -1.81 0.05 4.47
N ILE A 44 -1.71 1.34 4.70
CA ILE A 44 -1.67 2.30 3.61
C ILE A 44 -0.38 2.14 2.82
N ASP A 45 0.74 1.99 3.50
CA ASP A 45 2.02 1.78 2.83
C ASP A 45 1.95 0.55 1.93
N TYR A 46 1.39 -0.53 2.47
CA TYR A 46 1.28 -1.75 1.72
C TYR A 46 0.39 -1.58 0.49
N LEU A 47 -0.72 -0.87 0.65
CA LEU A 47 -1.63 -0.66 -0.47
C LEU A 47 -0.95 0.11 -1.59
N ILE A 48 -0.23 1.17 -1.26
CA ILE A 48 0.45 1.97 -2.27
C ILE A 48 1.52 1.15 -2.96
N ASP A 49 2.34 0.45 -2.17
CA ASP A 49 3.43 -0.33 -2.74
C ASP A 49 2.91 -1.48 -3.59
N ALA A 50 1.88 -2.16 -3.14
CA ALA A 50 1.32 -3.28 -3.89
C ALA A 50 0.71 -2.79 -5.20
N THR A 51 0.06 -1.65 -5.18
CA THR A 51 -0.54 -1.11 -6.39
C THR A 51 0.52 -0.72 -7.40
N GLU A 52 1.61 -0.13 -6.93
CA GLU A 52 2.69 0.23 -7.84
C GLU A 52 3.34 -1.02 -8.44
N LEU A 53 3.49 -2.05 -7.64
CA LEU A 53 4.06 -3.28 -8.14
C LEU A 53 3.16 -3.91 -9.20
N ILE A 54 1.87 -3.94 -8.92
CA ILE A 54 0.92 -4.50 -9.89
C ILE A 54 0.95 -3.70 -11.19
N GLU A 55 1.06 -2.40 -11.09
CA GLU A 55 1.12 -1.59 -12.29
C GLU A 55 2.38 -1.92 -13.11
N LYS A 56 3.50 -2.11 -12.45
CA LYS A 56 4.71 -2.47 -13.16
C LYS A 56 4.56 -3.81 -13.87
N ILE A 57 3.94 -4.76 -13.20
CA ILE A 57 3.72 -6.06 -13.79
C ILE A 57 2.78 -5.95 -14.98
N GLU A 58 1.72 -5.17 -14.86
CA GLU A 58 0.78 -5.01 -15.96
C GLU A 58 1.44 -4.37 -17.16
N ASN A 59 2.30 -3.39 -16.94
CA ASN A 59 2.99 -2.74 -18.03
C ASN A 59 3.95 -3.66 -18.74
N ARG A 60 4.50 -4.65 -18.04
CA ARG A 60 5.43 -5.57 -18.62
C ARG A 60 4.77 -6.79 -19.24
N GLN A 61 3.49 -6.93 -19.01
CA GLN A 61 2.77 -8.11 -19.44
C GLN A 61 2.78 -8.30 -20.93
N ASP A 62 2.81 -7.21 -21.67
CA ASP A 62 2.82 -7.31 -23.11
C ASP A 62 4.00 -8.12 -23.60
N GLY A 63 5.14 -8.01 -22.95
CA GLY A 63 6.31 -8.70 -23.43
C GLY A 63 6.67 -9.93 -22.64
N ASP A 64 5.96 -10.17 -21.53
CA ASP A 64 6.43 -11.21 -20.67
C ASP A 64 5.31 -11.87 -19.91
N SER A 65 4.20 -12.02 -20.54
CA SER A 65 3.01 -12.50 -19.88
C SER A 65 3.14 -13.93 -19.38
N GLY A 66 3.94 -14.73 -20.04
CA GLY A 66 4.08 -16.11 -19.65
C GLY A 66 4.57 -16.29 -18.24
N MET A 67 5.58 -15.54 -17.90
CA MET A 67 6.12 -15.63 -16.56
C MET A 67 5.14 -15.15 -15.54
N PHE A 68 4.47 -14.08 -15.85
CA PHE A 68 3.51 -13.53 -14.94
C PHE A 68 2.33 -14.48 -14.76
N GLY A 69 1.89 -15.09 -15.83
CA GLY A 69 0.81 -16.04 -15.76
C GLY A 69 1.12 -17.21 -14.86
N THR A 70 2.35 -17.68 -14.92
CA THR A 70 2.76 -18.76 -14.07
C THR A 70 2.67 -18.38 -12.61
N PHE A 71 3.02 -17.16 -12.31
CA PHE A 71 3.07 -16.71 -10.94
C PHE A 71 1.67 -16.56 -10.35
N PHE A 72 0.74 -16.00 -11.12
CA PHE A 72 -0.57 -15.76 -10.58
C PHE A 72 -1.63 -16.70 -11.08
N GLY A 73 -1.45 -17.11 -12.29
CA GLY A 73 -2.53 -17.76 -12.96
C GLY A 73 -2.73 -19.14 -12.66
N ASP A 74 -1.82 -19.74 -12.21
CA ASP A 74 -1.99 -20.98 -12.00
C ASP A 74 -3.10 -21.32 -11.36
N SER A 75 -3.51 -20.50 -10.83
CA SER A 75 -4.70 -20.76 -10.29
C SER A 75 -5.75 -20.92 -11.29
N LYS A 76 -5.60 -20.85 -12.24
CA LYS A 76 -6.52 -21.01 -13.05
C LYS A 76 -6.71 -21.72 -13.84
N HIS A 77 -6.19 -21.64 -13.60
CA HIS A 77 -6.36 -22.15 -14.29
C HIS A 77 -6.68 -22.81 -14.18
#